data_77f1dec6f302ad79430a8415f5002366
#
_entry.id   77f1dec6f302ad79430a8415f5002366
#
_cell.length_a   1.000
_cell.length_b   1.000
_cell.length_c   1.000
_cell.angle_alpha   90.00
_cell.angle_beta   90.00
_cell.angle_gamma   90.00
#
_symmetry.space_group_name_H-M   'P 1'
#
loop_
_entity.id
_entity.type
_entity.pdbx_description
1 polymer ?
#
loop_
_entity_poly.entity_id
_entity_poly.type
_entity_poly.pdbx_seq_one_letter_code
_entity_poly.pdbx_strand_id
1 'polypeptide(L)'
;MFVIQDGVGDRPVPALGGKTPLEAANTPHMDSLIQEGSAGLMDVIGPGITVGTDTGHLALFDQEFKNNYYRRGPMEAVGVGIFLNSGEVALRCNFATVDSDFNILDRRAGRIRDEAKALAYSLDGLDIAEGVNVVFRSATEHRAVLVLKGDKLSEDISDSDPGDGSAEHKVLEVNPQSDHSHARRTADLVNRFIQYAHLILQEHPV
;
A
#
# COMPACT_ATOMS: atom_id res chain seq x y z
N MET A 1 -12.82 -0.59 25.50
CA MET A 1 -11.48 -0.40 24.88
C MET A 1 -11.31 -1.50 23.86
N PHE A 2 -10.90 -1.16 22.64
CA PHE A 2 -10.64 -2.11 21.55
C PHE A 2 -9.12 -2.17 21.32
N VAL A 3 -8.53 -3.37 21.38
CA VAL A 3 -7.08 -3.56 21.23
C VAL A 3 -6.84 -4.58 20.12
N ILE A 4 -6.11 -4.18 19.09
CA ILE A 4 -5.70 -5.05 17.98
C ILE A 4 -4.22 -5.39 18.19
N GLN A 5 -3.92 -6.68 18.32
CA GLN A 5 -2.55 -7.18 18.23
C GLN A 5 -2.34 -7.77 16.84
N ASP A 6 -1.75 -6.96 15.96
CA ASP A 6 -1.48 -7.37 14.60
C ASP A 6 -0.25 -8.27 14.52
N GLY A 7 -0.28 -9.28 13.63
CA GLY A 7 0.85 -10.15 13.33
C GLY A 7 1.21 -11.20 14.39
N VAL A 8 0.34 -11.48 15.36
CA VAL A 8 0.62 -12.51 16.40
C VAL A 8 0.22 -13.93 15.99
N GLY A 9 -0.66 -14.07 14.99
CA GLY A 9 -1.06 -15.36 14.45
C GLY A 9 0.05 -16.00 13.65
N ASP A 10 0.38 -17.28 13.91
CA ASP A 10 1.41 -18.01 13.19
C ASP A 10 1.13 -19.52 13.22
N ARG A 11 1.94 -20.28 12.47
CA ARG A 11 1.89 -21.73 12.43
C ARG A 11 2.76 -22.33 13.53
N PRO A 12 2.49 -23.61 13.94
CA PRO A 12 3.37 -24.34 14.85
C PRO A 12 4.80 -24.43 14.30
N VAL A 13 5.78 -24.14 15.16
CA VAL A 13 7.22 -24.12 14.83
C VAL A 13 7.91 -25.33 15.48
N PRO A 14 8.58 -26.22 14.72
CA PRO A 14 9.27 -27.39 15.29
C PRO A 14 10.28 -27.05 16.38
N ALA A 15 11.03 -25.94 16.23
CA ALA A 15 12.00 -25.50 17.24
C ALA A 15 11.36 -25.05 18.56
N LEU A 16 10.06 -24.78 18.59
CA LEU A 16 9.27 -24.47 19.78
C LEU A 16 8.48 -25.68 20.33
N GLY A 17 8.90 -26.89 19.94
CA GLY A 17 8.22 -28.11 20.34
C GLY A 17 6.84 -28.28 19.70
N GLY A 18 6.63 -27.74 18.51
CA GLY A 18 5.36 -27.80 17.80
C GLY A 18 4.31 -26.79 18.27
N LYS A 19 4.70 -25.82 19.08
CA LYS A 19 3.85 -24.70 19.50
C LYS A 19 3.95 -23.53 18.52
N THR A 20 2.90 -22.72 18.44
CA THR A 20 3.00 -21.40 17.82
C THR A 20 3.87 -20.46 18.65
N PRO A 21 4.43 -19.38 18.09
CA PRO A 21 5.16 -18.38 18.89
C PRO A 21 4.33 -17.82 20.05
N LEU A 22 3.04 -17.58 19.84
CA LEU A 22 2.14 -17.08 20.89
C LEU A 22 1.94 -18.10 22.02
N GLU A 23 1.76 -19.39 21.68
CA GLU A 23 1.66 -20.46 22.69
C GLU A 23 2.97 -20.69 23.47
N ALA A 24 4.10 -20.35 22.86
CA ALA A 24 5.42 -20.47 23.51
C ALA A 24 5.79 -19.22 24.33
N ALA A 25 5.17 -18.09 24.07
CA ALA A 25 5.43 -16.83 24.74
C ALA A 25 4.90 -16.84 26.18
N ASN A 26 5.54 -16.08 27.07
CA ASN A 26 5.06 -15.84 28.41
C ASN A 26 4.11 -14.63 28.44
N THR A 27 2.81 -14.88 28.42
CA THR A 27 1.75 -13.86 28.26
C THR A 27 0.71 -13.86 29.38
N PRO A 28 1.12 -13.79 30.66
CA PRO A 28 0.22 -14.06 31.78
C PRO A 28 -0.99 -13.14 31.87
N HIS A 29 -0.87 -11.89 31.43
CA HIS A 29 -2.00 -10.95 31.43
C HIS A 29 -2.99 -11.22 30.27
N MET A 30 -2.51 -11.62 29.08
CA MET A 30 -3.39 -12.06 28.01
C MET A 30 -4.10 -13.35 28.37
N ASP A 31 -3.38 -14.30 28.96
CA ASP A 31 -3.92 -15.59 29.42
C ASP A 31 -5.04 -15.39 30.45
N SER A 32 -4.83 -14.49 31.42
CA SER A 32 -5.84 -14.14 32.42
C SER A 32 -7.10 -13.54 31.77
N LEU A 33 -6.92 -12.61 30.83
CA LEU A 33 -8.05 -11.99 30.10
C LEU A 33 -8.87 -13.01 29.31
N ILE A 34 -8.22 -13.98 28.69
CA ILE A 34 -8.91 -15.05 27.95
C ILE A 34 -9.63 -16.01 28.92
N GLN A 35 -9.05 -16.32 30.05
CA GLN A 35 -9.68 -17.20 31.08
C GLN A 35 -10.92 -16.56 31.69
N GLU A 36 -10.92 -15.25 31.87
CA GLU A 36 -12.03 -14.50 32.46
C GLU A 36 -13.06 -14.05 31.42
N GLY A 37 -12.71 -14.09 30.13
CA GLY A 37 -13.51 -13.61 29.01
C GLY A 37 -14.10 -14.73 28.15
N SER A 38 -14.56 -14.34 26.97
CA SER A 38 -14.95 -15.25 25.89
C SER A 38 -14.00 -15.09 24.73
N ALA A 39 -13.58 -16.22 24.15
CA ALA A 39 -12.68 -16.24 23.00
C ALA A 39 -13.27 -17.05 21.86
N GLY A 40 -12.86 -16.75 20.63
CA GLY A 40 -13.28 -17.46 19.44
C GLY A 40 -12.46 -17.06 18.20
N LEU A 41 -12.72 -17.74 17.10
CA LEU A 41 -12.20 -17.39 15.79
C LEU A 41 -13.20 -16.52 15.04
N MET A 42 -12.70 -15.56 14.29
CA MET A 42 -13.51 -14.63 13.52
C MET A 42 -13.01 -14.56 12.07
N ASP A 43 -13.89 -14.86 11.14
CA ASP A 43 -13.69 -14.53 9.72
C ASP A 43 -14.12 -13.09 9.51
N VAL A 44 -13.16 -12.17 9.42
CA VAL A 44 -13.43 -10.71 9.43
C VAL A 44 -14.31 -10.28 8.25
N ILE A 45 -14.09 -10.85 7.05
CA ILE A 45 -14.89 -10.56 5.85
C ILE A 45 -15.79 -11.73 5.48
N GLY A 46 -15.25 -12.93 5.62
CA GLY A 46 -15.93 -14.19 5.30
C GLY A 46 -14.95 -15.36 5.16
N PRO A 47 -15.43 -16.60 5.27
CA PRO A 47 -14.60 -17.79 5.23
C PRO A 47 -13.72 -17.86 3.97
N GLY A 48 -12.40 -18.08 4.14
CA GLY A 48 -11.45 -18.23 3.06
C GLY A 48 -11.08 -16.95 2.31
N ILE A 49 -11.60 -15.79 2.71
CA ILE A 49 -11.25 -14.50 2.11
C ILE A 49 -10.00 -13.93 2.79
N THR A 50 -8.94 -13.73 2.02
CA THR A 50 -7.72 -13.08 2.51
C THR A 50 -8.00 -11.62 2.84
N VAL A 51 -7.60 -11.19 4.01
CA VAL A 51 -7.88 -9.85 4.55
C VAL A 51 -6.60 -9.01 4.51
N GLY A 52 -6.64 -7.86 3.84
CA GLY A 52 -5.61 -6.84 3.96
C GLY A 52 -5.80 -6.01 5.23
N THR A 53 -4.76 -5.30 5.65
CA THR A 53 -4.84 -4.43 6.85
C THR A 53 -5.95 -3.39 6.75
N ASP A 54 -6.13 -2.79 5.58
CA ASP A 54 -7.15 -1.80 5.27
C ASP A 54 -8.57 -2.39 5.37
N THR A 55 -8.84 -3.44 4.61
CA THR A 55 -10.15 -4.11 4.60
C THR A 55 -10.48 -4.74 5.93
N GLY A 56 -9.48 -5.28 6.63
CA GLY A 56 -9.65 -5.84 7.97
C GLY A 56 -10.09 -4.80 9.00
N HIS A 57 -9.42 -3.66 9.05
CA HIS A 57 -9.80 -2.59 9.98
C HIS A 57 -11.18 -2.01 9.64
N LEU A 58 -11.48 -1.78 8.36
CA LEU A 58 -12.80 -1.29 7.96
C LEU A 58 -13.91 -2.27 8.34
N ALA A 59 -13.73 -3.57 8.10
CA ALA A 59 -14.70 -4.58 8.46
C ALA A 59 -14.93 -4.70 9.99
N LEU A 60 -13.90 -4.43 10.79
CA LEU A 60 -14.03 -4.42 12.25
C LEU A 60 -14.80 -3.20 12.77
N PHE A 61 -14.80 -2.08 12.05
CA PHE A 61 -15.44 -0.84 12.47
C PHE A 61 -16.75 -0.54 11.73
N ASP A 62 -16.94 -1.09 10.54
CA ASP A 62 -18.11 -0.84 9.70
C ASP A 62 -18.60 -2.12 9.03
N GLN A 63 -19.80 -2.56 9.35
CA GLN A 63 -20.42 -3.75 8.73
C GLN A 63 -20.73 -3.54 7.25
N GLU A 64 -20.85 -2.30 6.80
CA GLU A 64 -21.12 -1.95 5.40
C GLU A 64 -19.87 -1.49 4.63
N PHE A 65 -18.68 -1.80 5.14
CA PHE A 65 -17.41 -1.33 4.54
C PHE A 65 -17.29 -1.64 3.04
N LYS A 66 -17.94 -2.72 2.55
CA LYS A 66 -17.94 -3.09 1.12
C LYS A 66 -18.52 -2.01 0.22
N ASN A 67 -19.46 -1.22 0.74
CA ASN A 67 -20.08 -0.11 0.02
C ASN A 67 -19.27 1.19 0.15
N ASN A 68 -18.40 1.27 1.15
CA ASN A 68 -17.64 2.47 1.50
C ASN A 68 -16.13 2.29 1.32
N TYR A 69 -15.69 1.24 0.63
CA TYR A 69 -14.27 0.99 0.41
C TYR A 69 -13.74 1.76 -0.82
N TYR A 70 -12.93 2.76 -0.56
CA TYR A 70 -12.35 3.66 -1.56
C TYR A 70 -10.93 3.27 -2.00
N ARG A 71 -10.51 2.01 -1.79
CA ARG A 71 -9.15 1.52 -2.06
C ARG A 71 -8.06 2.22 -1.21
N ARG A 72 -6.82 1.74 -1.34
CA ARG A 72 -5.69 2.20 -0.51
C ARG A 72 -5.18 3.58 -0.88
N GLY A 73 -5.20 3.95 -2.15
CA GLY A 73 -4.70 5.24 -2.63
C GLY A 73 -5.42 6.43 -2.00
N PRO A 74 -6.74 6.54 -2.13
CA PRO A 74 -7.52 7.57 -1.47
C PRO A 74 -7.37 7.60 0.06
N MET A 75 -7.31 6.44 0.70
CA MET A 75 -7.11 6.37 2.16
C MET A 75 -5.73 6.91 2.58
N GLU A 76 -4.68 6.57 1.85
CA GLU A 76 -3.33 7.08 2.09
C GLU A 76 -3.27 8.60 1.84
N ALA A 77 -3.95 9.10 0.79
CA ALA A 77 -4.04 10.53 0.49
C ALA A 77 -4.66 11.31 1.65
N VAL A 78 -5.79 10.86 2.17
CA VAL A 78 -6.43 11.48 3.35
C VAL A 78 -5.52 11.40 4.58
N GLY A 79 -4.82 10.27 4.76
CA GLY A 79 -3.87 10.07 5.86
C GLY A 79 -2.71 11.07 5.87
N VAL A 80 -2.30 11.59 4.71
CA VAL A 80 -1.29 12.66 4.57
C VAL A 80 -1.89 14.04 4.35
N GLY A 81 -3.18 14.21 4.59
CA GLY A 81 -3.88 15.50 4.53
C GLY A 81 -4.28 15.96 3.12
N ILE A 82 -4.29 15.06 2.13
CA ILE A 82 -4.75 15.37 0.77
C ILE A 82 -6.19 14.90 0.61
N PHE A 83 -7.09 15.85 0.35
CA PHE A 83 -8.49 15.55 0.03
C PHE A 83 -8.66 15.54 -1.49
N LEU A 84 -9.35 14.50 -1.98
CA LEU A 84 -9.59 14.30 -3.40
C LEU A 84 -10.90 14.94 -3.83
N ASN A 85 -10.88 15.53 -5.00
CA ASN A 85 -12.09 15.92 -5.71
C ASN A 85 -12.55 14.79 -6.64
N SER A 86 -13.80 14.88 -7.09
CA SER A 86 -14.32 13.92 -8.07
C SER A 86 -13.47 13.93 -9.34
N GLY A 87 -13.08 12.74 -9.82
CA GLY A 87 -12.25 12.57 -11.01
C GLY A 87 -10.73 12.63 -10.77
N GLU A 88 -10.27 12.98 -9.56
CA GLU A 88 -8.85 12.84 -9.20
C GLU A 88 -8.52 11.40 -8.84
N VAL A 89 -7.31 10.94 -9.19
CA VAL A 89 -6.86 9.57 -8.95
C VAL A 89 -5.72 9.58 -7.93
N ALA A 90 -5.88 8.82 -6.86
CA ALA A 90 -4.84 8.61 -5.85
C ALA A 90 -4.33 7.18 -5.87
N LEU A 91 -3.02 7.03 -5.87
CA LEU A 91 -2.32 5.74 -5.88
C LEU A 91 -1.40 5.66 -4.67
N ARG A 92 -1.49 4.57 -3.92
CA ARG A 92 -0.51 4.27 -2.88
C ARG A 92 0.78 3.80 -3.54
N CYS A 93 1.90 4.38 -3.15
CA CYS A 93 3.22 4.09 -3.67
C CYS A 93 4.14 3.56 -2.57
N ASN A 94 5.18 2.86 -2.97
CA ASN A 94 6.33 2.53 -2.14
C ASN A 94 7.60 3.01 -2.85
N PHE A 95 8.54 3.58 -2.09
CA PHE A 95 9.91 3.66 -2.54
C PHE A 95 10.51 2.25 -2.54
N ALA A 96 11.16 1.89 -3.64
CA ALA A 96 11.83 0.62 -3.82
C ALA A 96 13.22 0.85 -4.40
N THR A 97 14.17 -0.01 -4.05
CA THR A 97 15.48 -0.05 -4.72
C THR A 97 15.36 -0.95 -5.94
N VAL A 98 15.73 -0.42 -7.10
CA VAL A 98 15.72 -1.13 -8.36
C VAL A 98 17.07 -1.00 -9.07
N ASP A 99 17.39 -1.95 -9.96
CA ASP A 99 18.51 -1.81 -10.88
C ASP A 99 18.11 -1.04 -12.16
N SER A 100 19.06 -0.89 -13.11
CA SER A 100 18.84 -0.21 -14.39
C SER A 100 17.77 -0.85 -15.27
N ASP A 101 17.46 -2.13 -15.06
CA ASP A 101 16.46 -2.89 -15.79
C ASP A 101 15.11 -2.96 -15.08
N PHE A 102 14.94 -2.16 -14.01
CA PHE A 102 13.76 -2.14 -13.14
C PHE A 102 13.51 -3.45 -12.38
N ASN A 103 14.55 -4.28 -12.16
CA ASN A 103 14.44 -5.39 -11.25
C ASN A 103 14.44 -4.86 -9.81
N ILE A 104 13.51 -5.34 -8.99
CA ILE A 104 13.33 -4.89 -7.61
C ILE A 104 14.35 -5.62 -6.73
N LEU A 105 15.29 -4.89 -6.19
CA LEU A 105 16.31 -5.38 -5.26
C LEU A 105 15.81 -5.32 -3.81
N ASP A 106 15.08 -4.27 -3.46
CA ASP A 106 14.39 -4.12 -2.18
C ASP A 106 13.08 -3.35 -2.36
N ARG A 107 11.95 -3.99 -2.10
CA ARG A 107 10.60 -3.40 -2.21
C ARG A 107 10.31 -2.31 -1.19
N ARG A 108 11.17 -2.12 -0.21
CA ARG A 108 10.99 -1.16 0.89
C ARG A 108 12.11 -0.15 1.01
N ALA A 109 13.04 -0.12 0.03
CA ALA A 109 14.18 0.79 -0.01
C ALA A 109 14.89 0.91 1.37
N GLY A 110 15.21 -0.23 2.01
CA GLY A 110 15.83 -0.25 3.34
C GLY A 110 14.93 0.26 4.47
N ARG A 111 13.63 0.46 4.23
CA ARG A 111 12.67 1.08 5.17
C ARG A 111 13.08 2.51 5.55
N ILE A 112 13.49 3.28 4.55
CA ILE A 112 13.80 4.70 4.71
C ILE A 112 12.68 5.44 5.47
N ARG A 113 13.04 6.46 6.22
CA ARG A 113 12.10 7.26 7.03
C ARG A 113 12.22 8.75 6.71
N ASP A 114 13.24 9.40 7.24
CA ASP A 114 13.40 10.86 7.09
C ASP A 114 13.80 11.22 5.65
N GLU A 115 14.57 10.38 5.00
CA GLU A 115 14.98 10.51 3.60
C GLU A 115 13.77 10.51 2.66
N ALA A 116 12.73 9.74 2.96
CA ALA A 116 11.51 9.65 2.15
C ALA A 116 10.85 11.01 1.89
N LYS A 117 11.00 11.98 2.80
CA LYS A 117 10.46 13.33 2.63
C LYS A 117 11.21 14.11 1.54
N ALA A 118 12.55 14.02 1.54
CA ALA A 118 13.36 14.68 0.53
C ALA A 118 13.13 14.08 -0.86
N LEU A 119 13.08 12.74 -0.95
CA LEU A 119 12.77 12.03 -2.18
C LEU A 119 11.37 12.38 -2.71
N ALA A 120 10.37 12.42 -1.83
CA ALA A 120 9.01 12.79 -2.23
C ALA A 120 8.92 14.24 -2.71
N TYR A 121 9.65 15.15 -2.08
CA TYR A 121 9.69 16.55 -2.49
C TYR A 121 10.26 16.74 -3.90
N SER A 122 11.26 15.95 -4.30
CA SER A 122 11.84 16.01 -5.64
C SER A 122 10.90 15.52 -6.75
N LEU A 123 9.86 14.76 -6.38
CA LEU A 123 8.85 14.21 -7.29
C LEU A 123 7.54 15.00 -7.30
N ASP A 124 7.36 15.89 -6.32
CA ASP A 124 6.15 16.71 -6.22
C ASP A 124 6.10 17.78 -7.31
N GLY A 125 4.97 17.89 -7.97
CA GLY A 125 4.78 18.89 -9.04
C GLY A 125 5.46 18.54 -10.37
N LEU A 126 5.87 17.28 -10.58
CA LEU A 126 6.44 16.85 -11.86
C LEU A 126 5.50 17.13 -13.02
N ASP A 127 6.03 17.75 -14.07
CA ASP A 127 5.32 17.92 -15.34
C ASP A 127 5.40 16.63 -16.16
N ILE A 128 4.33 15.85 -16.11
CA ILE A 128 4.22 14.59 -16.86
C ILE A 128 3.31 14.72 -18.09
N ALA A 129 2.40 15.67 -18.11
CA ALA A 129 1.54 15.98 -19.25
C ALA A 129 0.75 17.27 -19.01
N GLU A 130 0.43 17.97 -20.10
CA GLU A 130 -0.43 19.15 -20.09
C GLU A 130 -1.79 18.85 -19.43
N GLY A 131 -2.22 19.73 -18.54
CA GLY A 131 -3.51 19.64 -17.83
C GLY A 131 -3.55 18.56 -16.73
N VAL A 132 -2.40 18.01 -16.34
CA VAL A 132 -2.29 17.09 -15.22
C VAL A 132 -1.34 17.65 -14.16
N ASN A 133 -1.82 17.84 -12.96
CA ASN A 133 -1.01 18.24 -11.82
C ASN A 133 -0.68 17.01 -10.98
N VAL A 134 0.61 16.80 -10.74
CA VAL A 134 1.14 15.72 -9.88
C VAL A 134 1.30 16.25 -8.47
N VAL A 135 0.69 15.57 -7.51
CA VAL A 135 0.97 15.76 -6.08
C VAL A 135 1.58 14.48 -5.56
N PHE A 136 2.79 14.56 -5.01
CA PHE A 136 3.48 13.41 -4.45
C PHE A 136 3.92 13.70 -3.02
N ARG A 137 3.52 12.85 -2.09
CA ARG A 137 3.81 13.02 -0.65
C ARG A 137 4.32 11.72 -0.05
N SER A 138 5.34 11.83 0.79
CA SER A 138 5.75 10.72 1.66
C SER A 138 4.68 10.46 2.71
N ALA A 139 4.52 9.18 3.05
CA ALA A 139 3.67 8.71 4.13
C ALA A 139 4.54 8.05 5.21
N THR A 140 4.11 6.92 5.77
CA THR A 140 4.88 6.21 6.80
C THR A 140 6.04 5.42 6.18
N GLU A 141 7.25 5.64 6.64
CA GLU A 141 8.48 4.95 6.20
C GLU A 141 8.68 5.10 4.68
N HIS A 142 8.88 3.97 3.97
CA HIS A 142 9.07 3.88 2.52
C HIS A 142 7.80 4.12 1.71
N ARG A 143 6.68 4.44 2.34
CA ARG A 143 5.40 4.67 1.67
C ARG A 143 5.25 6.10 1.18
N ALA A 144 4.50 6.24 0.10
CA ALA A 144 4.12 7.52 -0.45
C ALA A 144 2.73 7.45 -1.10
N VAL A 145 2.21 8.57 -1.48
CA VAL A 145 1.00 8.68 -2.28
C VAL A 145 1.24 9.58 -3.48
N LEU A 146 0.82 9.09 -4.65
CA LEU A 146 0.73 9.85 -5.89
C LEU A 146 -0.73 10.26 -6.11
N VAL A 147 -0.98 11.54 -6.27
CA VAL A 147 -2.27 12.05 -6.69
C VAL A 147 -2.15 12.73 -8.04
N LEU A 148 -2.91 12.24 -9.00
CA LEU A 148 -3.06 12.86 -10.31
C LEU A 148 -4.33 13.71 -10.30
N LYS A 149 -4.16 15.02 -10.52
CA LYS A 149 -5.24 15.99 -10.59
C LYS A 149 -5.39 16.49 -12.01
N GLY A 150 -6.53 16.25 -12.61
CA GLY A 150 -6.81 16.63 -13.99
C GLY A 150 -8.06 15.95 -14.51
N ASP A 151 -8.40 16.28 -15.76
CA ASP A 151 -9.58 15.71 -16.40
C ASP A 151 -9.28 14.36 -17.07
N LYS A 152 -10.33 13.56 -17.24
CA LYS A 152 -10.29 12.30 -18.00
C LYS A 152 -9.30 11.29 -17.41
N LEU A 153 -9.28 11.18 -16.10
CA LEU A 153 -8.55 10.15 -15.35
C LEU A 153 -9.51 9.02 -14.93
N SER A 154 -8.94 7.85 -14.66
CA SER A 154 -9.65 6.66 -14.17
C SER A 154 -8.77 5.85 -13.23
N GLU A 155 -9.38 5.25 -12.22
CA GLU A 155 -8.72 4.30 -11.32
C GLU A 155 -8.63 2.87 -11.88
N ASP A 156 -9.20 2.61 -13.06
CA ASP A 156 -9.23 1.30 -13.71
C ASP A 156 -7.89 0.96 -14.36
N ILE A 157 -6.84 0.89 -13.57
CA ILE A 157 -5.48 0.56 -13.98
C ILE A 157 -4.90 -0.55 -13.10
N SER A 158 -3.93 -1.31 -13.63
CA SER A 158 -3.22 -2.33 -12.87
C SER A 158 -2.19 -1.74 -11.93
N ASP A 159 -1.74 -2.54 -10.96
CA ASP A 159 -0.59 -2.21 -10.13
C ASP A 159 0.72 -2.33 -10.93
N SER A 160 1.74 -1.54 -10.56
CA SER A 160 3.12 -1.70 -11.02
C SER A 160 3.96 -2.59 -10.07
N ASP A 161 3.46 -2.85 -8.87
CA ASP A 161 4.08 -3.72 -7.89
C ASP A 161 3.66 -5.18 -8.15
N PRO A 162 4.59 -6.12 -8.41
CA PRO A 162 4.25 -7.52 -8.65
C PRO A 162 3.65 -8.23 -7.44
N GLY A 163 3.72 -7.64 -6.25
CA GLY A 163 3.19 -8.22 -5.02
C GLY A 163 4.17 -9.12 -4.27
N ASP A 164 3.84 -9.42 -3.01
CA ASP A 164 4.62 -10.35 -2.18
C ASP A 164 4.41 -11.79 -2.69
N GLY A 165 5.51 -12.53 -2.89
CA GLY A 165 5.47 -13.93 -3.34
C GLY A 165 5.29 -14.11 -4.85
N SER A 166 5.28 -13.04 -5.64
CA SER A 166 5.38 -13.14 -7.09
C SER A 166 6.72 -13.76 -7.50
N ALA A 167 6.70 -14.59 -8.55
CA ALA A 167 7.93 -15.03 -9.21
C ALA A 167 8.61 -13.89 -10.00
N GLU A 168 7.85 -12.86 -10.33
CA GLU A 168 8.35 -11.67 -11.00
C GLU A 168 8.91 -10.70 -9.96
N HIS A 169 10.16 -10.31 -10.13
CA HIS A 169 10.86 -9.34 -9.29
C HIS A 169 11.14 -8.04 -10.05
N LYS A 170 10.29 -7.69 -10.99
CA LYS A 170 10.43 -6.51 -11.83
C LYS A 170 9.24 -5.58 -11.65
N VAL A 171 9.47 -4.27 -11.71
CA VAL A 171 8.40 -3.29 -11.79
C VAL A 171 7.56 -3.55 -13.04
N LEU A 172 6.27 -3.77 -12.87
CA LEU A 172 5.35 -4.07 -13.96
C LEU A 172 4.93 -2.80 -14.68
N GLU A 173 4.68 -2.92 -15.97
CA GLU A 173 4.01 -1.87 -16.73
C GLU A 173 2.56 -1.75 -16.26
N VAL A 174 2.13 -0.53 -16.00
CA VAL A 174 0.74 -0.24 -15.62
C VAL A 174 -0.12 -0.33 -16.88
N ASN A 175 -1.14 -1.17 -16.84
CA ASN A 175 -2.05 -1.40 -17.95
C ASN A 175 -3.48 -0.96 -17.60
N PRO A 176 -4.27 -0.47 -18.58
CA PRO A 176 -5.68 -0.20 -18.36
C PRO A 176 -6.44 -1.50 -18.05
N GLN A 177 -7.33 -1.44 -17.08
CA GLN A 177 -8.20 -2.57 -16.68
C GLN A 177 -9.59 -2.47 -17.31
N SER A 178 -9.84 -1.43 -18.11
CA SER A 178 -11.06 -1.24 -18.89
C SER A 178 -10.73 -0.63 -20.26
N ASP A 179 -11.65 -0.76 -21.20
CA ASP A 179 -11.50 -0.22 -22.56
C ASP A 179 -11.69 1.31 -22.66
N HIS A 180 -11.96 1.97 -21.54
CA HIS A 180 -12.17 3.40 -21.50
C HIS A 180 -10.85 4.17 -21.80
N SER A 181 -10.96 5.21 -22.60
CA SER A 181 -9.82 6.08 -22.94
C SER A 181 -9.18 6.73 -21.72
N HIS A 182 -9.95 6.97 -20.66
CA HIS A 182 -9.45 7.53 -19.39
C HIS A 182 -8.52 6.55 -18.67
N ALA A 183 -8.84 5.23 -18.67
CA ALA A 183 -7.98 4.20 -18.08
C ALA A 183 -6.64 4.11 -18.83
N ARG A 184 -6.67 4.10 -20.15
CA ARG A 184 -5.44 4.14 -20.98
C ARG A 184 -4.61 5.38 -20.69
N ARG A 185 -5.25 6.57 -20.70
CA ARG A 185 -4.56 7.82 -20.35
C ARG A 185 -3.91 7.75 -18.97
N THR A 186 -4.61 7.26 -17.96
CA THR A 186 -4.06 7.19 -16.59
C THR A 186 -2.91 6.19 -16.51
N ALA A 187 -3.01 5.03 -17.15
CA ALA A 187 -1.92 4.06 -17.23
C ALA A 187 -0.66 4.67 -17.87
N ASP A 188 -0.80 5.36 -19.00
CA ASP A 188 0.32 6.06 -19.68
C ASP A 188 0.96 7.13 -18.77
N LEU A 189 0.15 7.90 -18.04
CA LEU A 189 0.63 8.93 -17.12
C LEU A 189 1.41 8.32 -15.94
N VAL A 190 0.91 7.22 -15.36
CA VAL A 190 1.59 6.54 -14.25
C VAL A 190 2.90 5.91 -14.71
N ASN A 191 2.93 5.26 -15.87
CA ASN A 191 4.16 4.72 -16.45
C ASN A 191 5.19 5.83 -16.69
N ARG A 192 4.78 6.98 -17.22
CA ARG A 192 5.65 8.14 -17.40
C ARG A 192 6.16 8.69 -16.07
N PHE A 193 5.29 8.78 -15.07
CA PHE A 193 5.71 9.18 -13.73
C PHE A 193 6.76 8.24 -13.16
N ILE A 194 6.59 6.91 -13.27
CA ILE A 194 7.55 5.91 -12.80
C ILE A 194 8.91 6.09 -13.49
N GLN A 195 8.94 6.31 -14.79
CA GLN A 195 10.18 6.55 -15.54
C GLN A 195 10.88 7.83 -15.09
N TYR A 196 10.16 8.94 -14.92
CA TYR A 196 10.74 10.19 -14.45
C TYR A 196 11.20 10.10 -13.01
N ALA A 197 10.43 9.43 -12.15
CA ALA A 197 10.83 9.18 -10.77
C ALA A 197 12.15 8.39 -10.71
N HIS A 198 12.29 7.34 -11.52
CA HIS A 198 13.53 6.57 -11.59
C HIS A 198 14.72 7.45 -11.98
N LEU A 199 14.61 8.26 -13.04
CA LEU A 199 15.67 9.16 -13.50
C LEU A 199 16.06 10.21 -12.45
N ILE A 200 15.10 10.77 -11.73
CA ILE A 200 15.35 11.80 -10.71
C ILE A 200 15.98 11.17 -9.47
N LEU A 201 15.42 10.03 -9.01
CA LEU A 201 15.85 9.42 -7.76
C LEU A 201 17.22 8.75 -7.85
N GLN A 202 17.62 8.23 -9.02
CA GLN A 202 18.96 7.64 -9.18
C GLN A 202 20.10 8.68 -9.06
N GLU A 203 19.82 9.97 -9.31
CA GLU A 203 20.76 11.07 -9.18
C GLU A 203 20.63 11.82 -7.85
N HIS A 204 19.66 11.43 -7.01
CA HIS A 204 19.39 12.11 -5.76
C HIS A 204 20.50 11.83 -4.74
N PRO A 205 20.99 12.85 -4.01
CA PRO A 205 22.15 12.70 -3.10
C PRO A 205 21.83 11.94 -1.79
N VAL A 206 20.58 11.53 -1.60
CA VAL A 206 20.11 10.76 -0.43
C VAL A 206 20.05 9.30 -0.78
#